data_a7f029a133f1507b20c01fdf2b203878
#
_entry.id   a7f029a133f1507b20c01fdf2b203878
#
_cell.length_a   1.000
_cell.length_b   1.000
_cell.length_c   1.000
_cell.angle_alpha   90.00
_cell.angle_beta   90.00
_cell.angle_gamma   90.00
#
_symmetry.space_group_name_H-M   'P 1'
#
loop_
_entity.id
_entity.type
_entity.pdbx_description
1 polymer ?
#
loop_
_entity_poly.entity_id
_entity_poly.type
_entity_poly.pdbx_seq_one_letter_code
_entity_poly.pdbx_strand_id
1 'polypeptide(L)'
;EQYTKPFDIECIDDDKLDSTLLINLPDLHIGYNTADEYSKYQNGILTTLENQYENVVICLLGDLFHADNFQSKTIHETRVNDTHIPNSWEEAILFVEPIIQKALATSPNVKLVYTRGNHDETISWAFSKYLEVKYPQCEHDVSIDQLKCVTIDKNAIFLTHGHVKKKNFVQLCATLYPQEW
;
A
#
# COMPACT_ATOMS: atom_id res chain seq x y z
N GLU A 1 19.02 12.43 17.41
CA GLU A 1 17.62 12.92 17.44
C GLU A 1 17.35 13.67 16.13
N GLN A 2 16.89 12.96 15.08
CA GLN A 2 16.30 13.60 13.91
C GLN A 2 14.80 13.71 14.15
N TYR A 3 14.37 14.79 14.80
CA TYR A 3 12.98 15.19 14.77
C TYR A 3 12.66 15.64 13.35
N THR A 4 11.81 14.89 12.66
CA THR A 4 11.19 15.37 11.43
C THR A 4 10.41 16.63 11.75
N LYS A 5 10.73 17.74 11.06
CA LYS A 5 9.94 18.97 11.16
C LYS A 5 8.48 18.65 10.84
N PRO A 6 7.52 19.24 11.58
CA PRO A 6 6.12 19.11 11.17
C PRO A 6 5.99 19.63 9.73
N PHE A 7 5.30 18.86 8.88
CA PHE A 7 4.99 19.28 7.53
C PHE A 7 4.12 20.54 7.60
N ASP A 8 4.53 21.59 6.90
CA ASP A 8 3.63 22.69 6.57
C ASP A 8 2.61 22.15 5.57
N ILE A 9 1.39 21.91 6.04
CA ILE A 9 0.27 21.55 5.18
C ILE A 9 -0.12 22.84 4.46
N GLU A 10 0.20 22.93 3.16
CA GLU A 10 -0.39 23.97 2.33
C GLU A 10 -1.91 23.79 2.32
N CYS A 11 -2.65 24.90 2.45
CA CYS A 11 -4.12 24.85 2.44
C CYS A 11 -4.59 24.25 1.11
N ILE A 12 -5.25 23.09 1.18
CA ILE A 12 -5.89 22.45 0.03
C ILE A 12 -7.17 23.22 -0.28
N ASP A 13 -7.35 23.57 -1.56
CA ASP A 13 -8.57 24.26 -2.04
C ASP A 13 -9.67 23.20 -2.29
N ASP A 14 -10.37 22.80 -1.24
CA ASP A 14 -11.35 21.71 -1.25
C ASP A 14 -12.51 21.93 -2.25
N ASP A 15 -12.81 23.20 -2.61
CA ASP A 15 -13.95 23.53 -3.50
C ASP A 15 -13.73 23.10 -4.96
N LYS A 16 -12.53 22.63 -5.32
CA LYS A 16 -12.16 22.24 -6.71
C LYS A 16 -11.82 20.76 -6.88
N LEU A 17 -11.81 19.99 -5.80
CA LEU A 17 -11.42 18.58 -5.86
C LEU A 17 -12.64 17.71 -6.12
N ASP A 18 -12.61 16.94 -7.21
CA ASP A 18 -13.68 16.02 -7.63
C ASP A 18 -13.18 14.65 -8.08
N SER A 19 -11.87 14.38 -7.90
CA SER A 19 -11.22 13.19 -8.43
C SER A 19 -10.57 12.35 -7.36
N THR A 20 -10.50 11.03 -7.62
CA THR A 20 -9.81 10.06 -6.78
C THR A 20 -8.63 9.45 -7.50
N LEU A 21 -7.47 9.44 -6.84
CA LEU A 21 -6.27 8.73 -7.29
C LEU A 21 -6.16 7.39 -6.56
N LEU A 22 -6.09 6.29 -7.33
CA LEU A 22 -5.79 4.96 -6.82
C LEU A 22 -4.33 4.60 -7.16
N ILE A 23 -3.52 4.42 -6.13
CA ILE A 23 -2.11 4.02 -6.25
C ILE A 23 -1.98 2.55 -5.85
N ASN A 24 -1.68 1.70 -6.83
CA ASN A 24 -1.47 0.27 -6.59
C ASN A 24 0.02 -0.05 -6.49
N LEU A 25 0.43 -0.69 -5.41
CA LEU A 25 1.80 -1.10 -5.11
C LEU A 25 1.87 -2.64 -5.00
N PRO A 26 1.81 -3.37 -6.13
CA PRO A 26 1.95 -4.82 -6.14
C PRO A 26 3.42 -5.24 -6.32
N ASP A 27 3.78 -6.41 -5.84
CA ASP A 27 4.98 -7.16 -6.23
C ASP A 27 6.30 -6.35 -6.19
N LEU A 28 6.47 -5.49 -5.19
CA LEU A 28 7.68 -4.68 -5.06
C LEU A 28 8.90 -5.52 -4.72
N HIS A 29 8.72 -6.61 -3.98
CA HIS A 29 9.79 -7.53 -3.57
C HIS A 29 11.02 -6.81 -3.02
N ILE A 30 10.81 -5.86 -2.10
CA ILE A 30 11.88 -5.11 -1.45
C ILE A 30 12.83 -6.07 -0.75
N GLY A 31 14.14 -5.88 -0.99
CA GLY A 31 15.20 -6.78 -0.57
C GLY A 31 15.68 -7.73 -1.67
N TYR A 32 14.99 -7.77 -2.82
CA TYR A 32 15.44 -8.47 -4.03
C TYR A 32 15.70 -7.49 -5.18
N ASN A 33 14.76 -6.60 -5.45
CA ASN A 33 14.94 -5.55 -6.45
C ASN A 33 15.86 -4.44 -5.92
N THR A 34 16.45 -3.68 -6.81
CA THR A 34 17.41 -2.63 -6.46
C THR A 34 16.72 -1.29 -6.14
N ALA A 35 17.38 -0.47 -5.33
CA ALA A 35 16.88 0.86 -4.98
C ALA A 35 16.62 1.74 -6.23
N ASP A 36 17.41 1.59 -7.32
CA ASP A 36 17.21 2.33 -8.56
C ASP A 36 15.89 1.98 -9.26
N GLU A 37 15.45 0.72 -9.18
CA GLU A 37 14.17 0.26 -9.74
C GLU A 37 12.99 0.88 -8.99
N TYR A 38 13.06 0.88 -7.66
CA TYR A 38 12.02 1.53 -6.83
C TYR A 38 11.99 3.03 -7.04
N SER A 39 13.15 3.70 -7.14
CA SER A 39 13.25 5.15 -7.28
C SER A 39 12.50 5.68 -8.47
N LYS A 40 12.58 5.01 -9.62
CA LYS A 40 11.85 5.39 -10.83
C LYS A 40 10.34 5.30 -10.62
N TYR A 41 9.89 4.20 -10.00
CA TYR A 41 8.48 3.98 -9.72
C TYR A 41 7.96 4.99 -8.71
N GLN A 42 8.69 5.18 -7.61
CA GLN A 42 8.36 6.18 -6.58
C GLN A 42 8.27 7.59 -7.17
N ASN A 43 9.25 8.02 -7.97
CA ASN A 43 9.26 9.34 -8.60
C ASN A 43 8.05 9.55 -9.53
N GLY A 44 7.63 8.52 -10.28
CA GLY A 44 6.42 8.58 -11.08
C GLY A 44 5.16 8.82 -10.24
N ILE A 45 5.05 8.14 -9.09
CA ILE A 45 3.94 8.34 -8.15
C ILE A 45 3.99 9.74 -7.54
N LEU A 46 5.15 10.18 -7.05
CA LEU A 46 5.32 11.50 -6.44
C LEU A 46 5.00 12.62 -7.43
N THR A 47 5.41 12.49 -8.70
CA THR A 47 5.04 13.43 -9.76
C THR A 47 3.53 13.45 -10.01
N THR A 48 2.87 12.29 -10.00
CA THR A 48 1.41 12.22 -10.14
C THR A 48 0.71 12.93 -8.97
N LEU A 49 1.24 12.78 -7.75
CA LEU A 49 0.76 13.43 -6.53
C LEU A 49 1.09 14.94 -6.45
N GLU A 50 1.74 15.54 -7.44
CA GLU A 50 1.82 17.01 -7.57
C GLU A 50 0.47 17.64 -7.91
N ASN A 51 -0.43 16.86 -8.53
CA ASN A 51 -1.82 17.25 -8.68
C ASN A 51 -2.56 17.03 -7.34
N GLN A 52 -3.61 17.81 -7.15
CA GLN A 52 -4.49 17.66 -5.99
C GLN A 52 -5.66 16.72 -6.34
N TYR A 53 -6.05 15.89 -5.38
CA TYR A 53 -7.15 14.93 -5.50
C TYR A 53 -8.04 15.03 -4.26
N GLU A 54 -9.34 14.84 -4.42
CA GLU A 54 -10.25 14.74 -3.27
C GLU A 54 -9.90 13.52 -2.40
N ASN A 55 -9.63 12.41 -3.05
CA ASN A 55 -9.27 11.18 -2.36
C ASN A 55 -8.00 10.57 -2.96
N VAL A 56 -7.10 10.08 -2.11
CA VAL A 56 -5.98 9.24 -2.52
C VAL A 56 -6.06 7.91 -1.78
N VAL A 57 -6.14 6.81 -2.53
CA VAL A 57 -6.15 5.46 -1.99
C VAL A 57 -4.83 4.77 -2.35
N ILE A 58 -4.04 4.43 -1.35
CA ILE A 58 -2.76 3.72 -1.50
C ILE A 58 -2.98 2.26 -1.12
N CYS A 59 -2.78 1.36 -2.08
CA CYS A 59 -3.01 -0.07 -1.95
C CYS A 59 -1.68 -0.82 -1.91
N LEU A 60 -1.33 -1.39 -0.76
CA LEU A 60 -0.25 -2.36 -0.62
C LEU A 60 -0.82 -3.73 -1.04
N LEU A 61 -0.60 -4.14 -2.29
CA LEU A 61 -1.28 -5.28 -2.92
C LEU A 61 -0.54 -6.61 -2.78
N GLY A 62 0.20 -6.80 -1.70
CA GLY A 62 0.97 -8.01 -1.41
C GLY A 62 2.34 -8.02 -2.06
N ASP A 63 3.20 -8.90 -1.54
CA ASP A 63 4.59 -9.07 -1.96
C ASP A 63 5.39 -7.75 -1.96
N LEU A 64 5.15 -6.94 -0.91
CA LEU A 64 5.93 -5.74 -0.63
C LEU A 64 7.37 -6.12 -0.30
N PHE A 65 7.57 -7.16 0.52
CA PHE A 65 8.87 -7.73 0.85
C PHE A 65 9.13 -9.03 0.09
N HIS A 66 10.40 -9.33 -0.16
CA HIS A 66 10.76 -10.56 -0.87
C HIS A 66 10.70 -11.81 0.01
N ALA A 67 10.86 -11.68 1.32
CA ALA A 67 10.81 -12.75 2.29
C ALA A 67 10.02 -12.36 3.54
N ASP A 68 9.41 -13.35 4.22
CA ASP A 68 8.58 -13.15 5.39
C ASP A 68 9.36 -13.17 6.72
N ASN A 69 10.58 -13.69 6.71
CA ASN A 69 11.33 -13.92 7.94
C ASN A 69 12.85 -13.85 7.75
N PHE A 70 13.60 -13.87 8.87
CA PHE A 70 15.06 -13.81 8.92
C PHE A 70 15.77 -15.01 8.28
N GLN A 71 15.08 -16.11 7.96
CA GLN A 71 15.63 -17.25 7.26
C GLN A 71 15.50 -17.13 5.73
N SER A 72 15.09 -15.97 5.22
CA SER A 72 14.83 -15.73 3.79
C SER A 72 13.84 -16.74 3.20
N LYS A 73 12.73 -16.93 3.90
CA LYS A 73 11.65 -17.81 3.47
C LYS A 73 10.34 -17.04 3.25
N THR A 74 9.55 -17.53 2.32
CA THR A 74 8.16 -17.12 2.13
C THR A 74 7.26 -17.77 3.18
N ILE A 75 5.98 -17.39 3.23
CA ILE A 75 4.97 -18.03 4.10
C ILE A 75 4.81 -19.56 3.84
N HIS A 76 5.16 -20.02 2.66
CA HIS A 76 5.13 -21.44 2.28
C HIS A 76 6.44 -22.17 2.54
N GLU A 77 7.31 -21.64 3.41
CA GLU A 77 8.62 -22.18 3.74
C GLU A 77 9.59 -22.30 2.52
N THR A 78 9.22 -21.71 1.38
CA THR A 78 10.10 -21.66 0.21
C THR A 78 11.24 -20.70 0.48
N ARG A 79 12.48 -21.20 0.40
CA ARG A 79 13.66 -20.36 0.52
C ARG A 79 13.81 -19.52 -0.73
N VAL A 80 13.97 -18.23 -0.54
CA VAL A 80 14.28 -17.24 -1.58
C VAL A 80 15.75 -16.81 -1.47
N ASN A 81 16.18 -15.88 -2.30
CA ASN A 81 17.52 -15.30 -2.21
C ASN A 81 17.74 -14.69 -0.82
N ASP A 82 18.99 -14.68 -0.37
CA ASP A 82 19.33 -14.16 0.94
C ASP A 82 18.90 -12.69 1.05
N THR A 83 17.96 -12.43 1.97
CA THR A 83 17.33 -11.14 2.18
C THR A 83 17.64 -10.67 3.60
N HIS A 84 18.14 -9.46 3.72
CA HIS A 84 18.40 -8.86 5.02
C HIS A 84 17.18 -8.05 5.47
N ILE A 85 16.30 -8.67 6.25
CA ILE A 85 15.02 -8.10 6.69
C ILE A 85 15.14 -6.68 7.28
N PRO A 86 16.09 -6.36 8.18
CA PRO A 86 16.22 -5.00 8.68
C PRO A 86 16.45 -3.95 7.59
N ASN A 87 17.32 -4.25 6.61
CA ASN A 87 17.55 -3.34 5.49
C ASN A 87 16.31 -3.20 4.61
N SER A 88 15.62 -4.32 4.32
CA SER A 88 14.39 -4.29 3.55
C SER A 88 13.30 -3.47 4.24
N TRP A 89 13.22 -3.52 5.57
CA TRP A 89 12.30 -2.69 6.34
C TRP A 89 12.59 -1.19 6.19
N GLU A 90 13.87 -0.80 6.32
CA GLU A 90 14.29 0.60 6.11
C GLU A 90 14.03 1.06 4.66
N GLU A 91 14.31 0.20 3.68
CA GLU A 91 14.01 0.49 2.27
C GLU A 91 12.51 0.65 2.03
N ALA A 92 11.66 -0.16 2.66
CA ALA A 92 10.20 -0.02 2.58
C ALA A 92 9.72 1.30 3.18
N ILE A 93 10.30 1.73 4.29
CA ILE A 93 10.06 3.06 4.88
C ILE A 93 10.42 4.15 3.88
N LEU A 94 11.63 4.11 3.32
CA LEU A 94 12.11 5.10 2.36
C LEU A 94 11.29 5.14 1.07
N PHE A 95 10.65 4.04 0.71
CA PHE A 95 9.79 3.97 -0.46
C PHE A 95 8.36 4.44 -0.16
N VAL A 96 7.73 3.91 0.89
CA VAL A 96 6.28 4.10 1.12
C VAL A 96 5.97 5.44 1.78
N GLU A 97 6.77 5.84 2.77
CA GLU A 97 6.45 7.05 3.55
C GLU A 97 6.44 8.35 2.75
N PRO A 98 7.39 8.62 1.82
CA PRO A 98 7.32 9.82 1.00
C PRO A 98 6.02 9.90 0.16
N ILE A 99 5.49 8.75 -0.29
CA ILE A 99 4.23 8.67 -1.01
C ILE A 99 3.06 9.07 -0.11
N ILE A 100 3.00 8.51 1.12
CA ILE A 100 1.96 8.86 2.10
C ILE A 100 2.04 10.35 2.47
N GLN A 101 3.23 10.84 2.76
CA GLN A 101 3.45 12.24 3.14
C GLN A 101 3.03 13.20 2.01
N LYS A 102 3.39 12.87 0.77
CA LYS A 102 2.98 13.67 -0.39
C LYS A 102 1.45 13.61 -0.58
N ALA A 103 0.83 12.43 -0.45
CA ALA A 103 -0.61 12.29 -0.54
C ALA A 103 -1.33 13.14 0.51
N LEU A 104 -0.87 13.11 1.77
CA LEU A 104 -1.41 13.94 2.86
C LEU A 104 -1.24 15.44 2.65
N ALA A 105 -0.20 15.86 1.91
CA ALA A 105 0.01 17.26 1.58
C ALA A 105 -0.83 17.76 0.40
N THR A 106 -1.41 16.85 -0.41
CA THR A 106 -2.11 17.19 -1.65
C THR A 106 -3.55 16.70 -1.72
N SER A 107 -4.02 15.97 -0.69
CA SER A 107 -5.38 15.42 -0.65
C SER A 107 -5.94 15.50 0.78
N PRO A 108 -7.20 15.92 0.96
CA PRO A 108 -7.86 15.93 2.26
C PRO A 108 -8.17 14.53 2.79
N ASN A 109 -8.35 13.54 1.89
CA ASN A 109 -8.73 12.19 2.26
C ASN A 109 -7.69 11.19 1.74
N VAL A 110 -6.95 10.57 2.66
CA VAL A 110 -5.95 9.54 2.33
C VAL A 110 -6.33 8.24 3.01
N LYS A 111 -6.41 7.15 2.22
CA LYS A 111 -6.72 5.80 2.69
C LYS A 111 -5.59 4.84 2.33
N LEU A 112 -5.17 4.03 3.31
CA LEU A 112 -4.24 2.92 3.10
C LEU A 112 -4.99 1.60 3.18
N VAL A 113 -4.80 0.75 2.17
CA VAL A 113 -5.42 -0.57 2.10
C VAL A 113 -4.32 -1.61 1.96
N TYR A 114 -4.34 -2.61 2.82
CA TYR A 114 -3.42 -3.74 2.79
C TYR A 114 -4.13 -4.99 2.27
N THR A 115 -3.49 -5.71 1.35
CA THR A 115 -3.81 -7.09 1.02
C THR A 115 -2.58 -7.95 1.18
N ARG A 116 -2.75 -9.16 1.71
CA ARG A 116 -1.62 -10.07 1.93
C ARG A 116 -1.09 -10.68 0.64
N GLY A 117 0.23 -10.80 0.55
CA GLY A 117 0.94 -11.53 -0.48
C GLY A 117 1.18 -13.00 -0.14
N ASN A 118 1.93 -13.70 -0.99
CA ASN A 118 2.39 -15.07 -0.71
C ASN A 118 3.86 -15.14 -0.32
N HIS A 119 4.61 -14.06 -0.43
CA HIS A 119 5.99 -13.98 0.02
C HIS A 119 6.13 -13.49 1.45
N ASP A 120 5.27 -12.57 1.91
CA ASP A 120 5.55 -11.64 3.00
C ASP A 120 4.36 -11.37 3.93
N GLU A 121 3.40 -12.27 4.03
CA GLU A 121 2.14 -12.05 4.74
C GLU A 121 2.33 -11.46 6.15
N THR A 122 3.30 -11.99 6.92
CA THR A 122 3.52 -11.58 8.30
C THR A 122 4.21 -10.22 8.39
N ILE A 123 5.30 -10.05 7.64
CA ILE A 123 6.09 -8.81 7.72
C ILE A 123 5.36 -7.64 7.07
N SER A 124 4.66 -7.85 5.97
CA SER A 124 3.91 -6.78 5.31
C SER A 124 2.68 -6.36 6.12
N TRP A 125 2.02 -7.30 6.81
CA TRP A 125 1.00 -6.96 7.79
C TRP A 125 1.56 -6.12 8.95
N ALA A 126 2.68 -6.53 9.53
CA ALA A 126 3.34 -5.79 10.60
C ALA A 126 3.75 -4.38 10.14
N PHE A 127 4.23 -4.24 8.90
CA PHE A 127 4.55 -2.96 8.30
C PHE A 127 3.31 -2.08 8.11
N SER A 128 2.19 -2.67 7.69
CA SER A 128 0.92 -1.95 7.57
C SER A 128 0.39 -1.47 8.93
N LYS A 129 0.56 -2.26 9.99
CA LYS A 129 0.26 -1.85 11.38
C LYS A 129 1.19 -0.75 11.88
N TYR A 130 2.46 -0.76 11.49
CA TYR A 130 3.39 0.35 11.77
C TYR A 130 2.91 1.65 11.08
N LEU A 131 2.49 1.58 9.81
CA LEU A 131 1.97 2.75 9.09
C LEU A 131 0.67 3.28 9.72
N GLU A 132 -0.22 2.40 10.18
CA GLU A 132 -1.46 2.78 10.88
C GLU A 132 -1.16 3.59 12.14
N VAL A 133 -0.17 3.18 12.93
CA VAL A 133 0.24 3.91 14.14
C VAL A 133 0.96 5.22 13.80
N LYS A 134 1.78 5.22 12.75
CA LYS A 134 2.59 6.39 12.37
C LYS A 134 1.78 7.47 11.67
N TYR A 135 0.76 7.09 10.90
CA TYR A 135 -0.10 8.00 10.13
C TYR A 135 -1.57 7.87 10.53
N PRO A 136 -1.93 8.20 11.80
CA PRO A 136 -3.30 8.03 12.30
C PRO A 136 -4.32 8.95 11.62
N GLN A 137 -3.87 9.95 10.87
CA GLN A 137 -4.70 10.84 10.07
C GLN A 137 -5.21 10.22 8.78
N CYS A 138 -4.62 9.09 8.34
CA CYS A 138 -5.15 8.32 7.22
C CYS A 138 -6.27 7.39 7.69
N GLU A 139 -7.18 7.05 6.79
CA GLU A 139 -8.05 5.90 6.98
C GLU A 139 -7.26 4.61 6.66
N HIS A 140 -7.44 3.56 7.45
CA HIS A 140 -6.69 2.30 7.30
C HIS A 140 -7.61 1.10 7.19
N ASP A 141 -7.35 0.23 6.22
CA ASP A 141 -7.86 -1.14 6.18
C ASP A 141 -6.68 -2.11 6.21
N VAL A 142 -6.32 -2.53 7.43
CA VAL A 142 -5.22 -3.47 7.72
C VAL A 142 -5.74 -4.84 8.15
N SER A 143 -7.00 -5.18 7.84
CA SER A 143 -7.52 -6.52 8.06
C SER A 143 -6.76 -7.54 7.19
N ILE A 144 -6.73 -8.80 7.64
CA ILE A 144 -5.99 -9.88 6.95
C ILE A 144 -6.79 -10.53 5.81
N ASP A 145 -7.88 -9.89 5.38
CA ASP A 145 -8.70 -10.41 4.30
C ASP A 145 -7.94 -10.36 2.97
N GLN A 146 -8.05 -11.43 2.19
CA GLN A 146 -7.37 -11.54 0.88
C GLN A 146 -8.05 -10.74 -0.22
N LEU A 147 -9.33 -10.46 -0.05
CA LEU A 147 -10.12 -9.64 -0.94
C LEU A 147 -10.61 -8.43 -0.17
N LYS A 148 -10.37 -7.26 -0.71
CA LYS A 148 -10.85 -5.98 -0.20
C LYS A 148 -11.80 -5.34 -1.19
N CYS A 149 -12.69 -4.50 -0.69
CA CYS A 149 -13.50 -3.62 -1.50
C CYS A 149 -13.29 -2.17 -1.06
N VAL A 150 -12.94 -1.32 -2.00
CA VAL A 150 -12.89 0.14 -1.80
C VAL A 150 -14.01 0.75 -2.61
N THR A 151 -14.95 1.42 -1.93
CA THR A 151 -16.03 2.12 -2.59
C THR A 151 -15.63 3.58 -2.81
N ILE A 152 -15.70 4.04 -4.05
CA ILE A 152 -15.42 5.40 -4.47
C ILE A 152 -16.59 5.88 -5.30
N ASP A 153 -17.37 6.81 -4.77
CA ASP A 153 -18.63 7.27 -5.36
C ASP A 153 -19.59 6.10 -5.67
N LYS A 154 -19.78 5.82 -6.96
CA LYS A 154 -20.61 4.71 -7.46
C LYS A 154 -19.82 3.49 -7.90
N ASN A 155 -18.51 3.48 -7.67
CA ASN A 155 -17.64 2.41 -8.10
C ASN A 155 -17.22 1.57 -6.92
N ALA A 156 -17.34 0.25 -7.04
CA ALA A 156 -16.75 -0.72 -6.13
C ALA A 156 -15.49 -1.30 -6.77
N ILE A 157 -14.34 -1.10 -6.13
CA ILE A 157 -13.04 -1.56 -6.62
C ILE A 157 -12.59 -2.72 -5.73
N PHE A 158 -12.47 -3.89 -6.33
CA PHE A 158 -12.05 -5.10 -5.64
C PHE A 158 -10.55 -5.31 -5.78
N LEU A 159 -9.87 -5.42 -4.64
CA LEU A 159 -8.42 -5.48 -4.53
C LEU A 159 -7.98 -6.82 -3.98
N THR A 160 -7.04 -7.47 -4.64
CA THR A 160 -6.42 -8.72 -4.19
C THR A 160 -5.04 -8.87 -4.81
N HIS A 161 -4.11 -9.54 -4.12
CA HIS A 161 -2.80 -9.90 -4.69
C HIS A 161 -2.92 -10.94 -5.82
N GLY A 162 -4.00 -11.72 -5.86
CA GLY A 162 -4.28 -12.62 -6.99
C GLY A 162 -3.64 -14.01 -6.91
N HIS A 163 -2.90 -14.38 -5.87
CA HIS A 163 -2.37 -15.73 -5.64
C HIS A 163 -3.46 -16.74 -5.25
N VAL A 164 -4.62 -16.28 -4.83
CA VAL A 164 -5.78 -17.12 -4.49
C VAL A 164 -6.56 -17.49 -5.74
N LYS A 165 -7.18 -18.67 -5.73
CA LYS A 165 -7.87 -19.28 -6.89
C LYS A 165 -8.78 -18.30 -7.63
N LYS A 166 -8.40 -17.93 -8.85
CA LYS A 166 -9.12 -17.00 -9.74
C LYS A 166 -10.46 -17.52 -10.26
N LYS A 167 -10.76 -18.83 -10.10
CA LYS A 167 -11.88 -19.50 -10.80
C LYS A 167 -13.27 -18.99 -10.47
N ASN A 168 -13.48 -18.26 -9.38
CA ASN A 168 -14.80 -17.75 -8.98
C ASN A 168 -14.69 -16.33 -8.42
N PHE A 169 -13.77 -15.51 -8.94
CA PHE A 169 -13.50 -14.17 -8.40
C PHE A 169 -14.77 -13.31 -8.38
N VAL A 170 -15.49 -13.26 -9.49
CA VAL A 170 -16.76 -12.51 -9.61
C VAL A 170 -17.79 -12.97 -8.57
N GLN A 171 -17.97 -14.30 -8.43
CA GLN A 171 -18.89 -14.86 -7.44
C GLN A 171 -18.42 -14.57 -6.00
N LEU A 172 -17.12 -14.57 -5.76
CA LEU A 172 -16.56 -14.25 -4.45
C LEU A 172 -16.82 -12.77 -4.09
N CYS A 173 -16.62 -11.85 -5.01
CA CYS A 173 -16.97 -10.44 -4.83
C CYS A 173 -18.45 -10.27 -4.47
N ALA A 174 -19.33 -10.84 -5.27
CA ALA A 174 -20.78 -10.76 -5.04
C ALA A 174 -21.22 -11.42 -3.70
N THR A 175 -20.48 -12.42 -3.23
CA THR A 175 -20.80 -13.13 -1.97
C THR A 175 -20.33 -12.35 -0.75
N LEU A 176 -19.11 -11.82 -0.80
CA LEU A 176 -18.49 -11.13 0.34
C LEU A 176 -18.94 -9.67 0.45
N TYR A 177 -19.29 -9.06 -0.67
CA TYR A 177 -19.67 -7.64 -0.76
C TYR A 177 -20.99 -7.48 -1.54
N PRO A 178 -22.09 -8.04 -1.03
CA PRO A 178 -23.37 -8.03 -1.76
C PRO A 178 -24.02 -6.66 -1.87
N GLN A 179 -23.60 -5.69 -1.05
CA GLN A 179 -24.13 -4.32 -1.08
C GLN A 179 -23.38 -3.45 -2.08
N GLU A 180 -22.09 -3.75 -2.31
CA GLU A 180 -21.20 -3.04 -3.22
C GLU A 180 -21.24 -3.63 -4.64
N TRP A 181 -21.66 -4.89 -4.77
CA TRP A 181 -21.80 -5.61 -6.03
C TRP A 181 -23.06 -5.19 -6.79
#